data_398952d0a1896c88086bfbead5837ee4
#
_entry.id   398952d0a1896c88086bfbead5837ee4
#
_cell.length_a   1.000
_cell.length_b   1.000
_cell.length_c   1.000
_cell.angle_alpha   90.00
_cell.angle_beta   90.00
_cell.angle_gamma   90.00
#
_symmetry.space_group_name_H-M   'P 1'
#
loop_
_entity.id
_entity.type
_entity.pdbx_description
1 polymer ?
#
loop_
_entity_poly.entity_id
_entity_poly.type
_entity_poly.pdbx_seq_one_letter_code
_entity_poly.pdbx_strand_id
1 'polypeptide(L)'
;MLVGQSIPLIYRIALGTLSVLILIGLYTMLAHSRQTRKQNETAKKLPPVQQQLADVKKRLRTTSPDADERKQLTTEKEQLLERISSIEKQIVEAQDRAVPTWKTLGIALGYVWKHDGLNGKPQYWLWEDTIATSSRLLAGLAVGVALSIILGVMMGAYSPVEAFFLPSLSFLAKIPPTAMLAVFFVLVGTEFDMYVTMIAFGTLPTLAQSIYQSAKKDVPESLVFKAYTLGASHGELIWNVIFKQILPRVIDAVRLQIGPAMVLLVAAEWMVAGEGFGYRLRLFYQRTDMSVVYLYLILLGAAGLLIDYALTWFRRLLCPWFGE
;
A
#
# COMPACT_ATOMS: atom_id res chain seq x y z
N MET A 1 -22.69 -27.24 -3.52
CA MET A 1 -22.88 -25.79 -3.39
C MET A 1 -23.70 -25.33 -4.58
N LEU A 2 -24.88 -24.77 -4.37
CA LEU A 2 -25.68 -24.20 -5.44
C LEU A 2 -25.18 -22.76 -5.70
N VAL A 3 -25.05 -22.39 -6.98
CA VAL A 3 -24.61 -21.06 -7.39
C VAL A 3 -25.64 -20.04 -6.90
N GLY A 4 -25.21 -18.98 -6.22
CA GLY A 4 -26.07 -17.88 -5.73
C GLY A 4 -26.64 -18.03 -4.32
N GLN A 5 -26.36 -19.11 -3.58
CA GLN A 5 -26.77 -19.22 -2.18
C GLN A 5 -25.86 -18.42 -1.25
N SER A 6 -26.46 -17.64 -0.35
CA SER A 6 -25.74 -16.92 0.70
C SER A 6 -25.13 -17.90 1.71
N ILE A 7 -23.83 -17.81 1.92
CA ILE A 7 -23.12 -18.64 2.91
C ILE A 7 -23.40 -18.05 4.30
N PRO A 8 -23.69 -18.88 5.34
CA PRO A 8 -23.83 -18.42 6.71
C PRO A 8 -22.65 -17.56 7.17
N LEU A 9 -22.91 -16.55 7.98
CA LEU A 9 -21.91 -15.56 8.42
C LEU A 9 -20.65 -16.21 9.01
N ILE A 10 -20.81 -17.29 9.78
CA ILE A 10 -19.69 -18.04 10.39
C ILE A 10 -18.73 -18.57 9.34
N TYR A 11 -19.25 -19.19 8.27
CA TYR A 11 -18.40 -19.71 7.18
C TYR A 11 -17.76 -18.58 6.37
N ARG A 12 -18.45 -17.44 6.21
CA ARG A 12 -17.88 -16.27 5.53
C ARG A 12 -16.70 -15.70 6.31
N ILE A 13 -16.83 -15.58 7.64
CA ILE A 13 -15.74 -15.15 8.52
C ILE A 13 -14.60 -16.17 8.51
N ALA A 14 -14.93 -17.47 8.64
CA ALA A 14 -13.93 -18.54 8.66
C ALA A 14 -13.13 -18.61 7.35
N LEU A 15 -13.77 -18.48 6.20
CA LEU A 15 -13.08 -18.45 4.89
C LEU A 15 -12.24 -17.19 4.72
N GLY A 16 -12.73 -16.03 5.19
CA GLY A 16 -12.00 -14.78 5.18
C GLY A 16 -10.73 -14.85 6.05
N THR A 17 -10.84 -15.35 7.28
CA THR A 17 -9.69 -15.54 8.17
C THR A 17 -8.71 -16.58 7.60
N LEU A 18 -9.20 -17.67 7.02
CA LEU A 18 -8.38 -18.69 6.36
C LEU A 18 -7.56 -18.09 5.21
N SER A 19 -8.15 -17.24 4.37
CA SER A 19 -7.44 -16.58 3.27
C SER A 19 -6.28 -15.70 3.77
N VAL A 20 -6.50 -14.92 4.83
CA VAL A 20 -5.47 -14.10 5.47
C VAL A 20 -4.37 -14.98 6.07
N LEU A 21 -4.73 -16.08 6.76
CA LEU A 21 -3.75 -17.02 7.32
C LEU A 21 -2.91 -17.70 6.24
N ILE A 22 -3.50 -18.02 5.08
CA ILE A 22 -2.76 -18.55 3.92
C ILE A 22 -1.73 -17.53 3.43
N LEU A 23 -2.11 -16.26 3.29
CA LEU A 23 -1.17 -15.20 2.87
C LEU A 23 -0.02 -15.02 3.87
N ILE A 24 -0.33 -15.00 5.17
CA ILE A 24 0.67 -14.95 6.23
C ILE A 24 1.59 -16.18 6.17
N GLY A 25 1.03 -17.38 5.97
CA GLY A 25 1.77 -18.63 5.82
C GLY A 25 2.70 -18.63 4.61
N LEU A 26 2.23 -18.17 3.46
CA LEU A 26 3.04 -18.02 2.25
C LEU A 26 4.18 -17.02 2.45
N TYR A 27 3.90 -15.88 3.09
CA TYR A 27 4.93 -14.91 3.42
C TYR A 27 5.99 -15.49 4.38
N THR A 28 5.58 -16.16 5.47
CA THR A 28 6.50 -16.78 6.43
C THR A 28 7.36 -17.86 5.78
N MET A 29 6.76 -18.69 4.91
CA MET A 29 7.48 -19.71 4.16
C MET A 29 8.52 -19.09 3.21
N LEU A 30 8.14 -18.02 2.49
CA LEU A 30 9.03 -17.30 1.60
C LEU A 30 10.19 -16.65 2.37
N ALA A 31 9.89 -15.95 3.45
CA ALA A 31 10.89 -15.29 4.29
C ALA A 31 11.87 -16.30 4.89
N HIS A 32 11.37 -17.42 5.42
CA HIS A 32 12.20 -18.49 5.98
C HIS A 32 13.08 -19.16 4.91
N SER A 33 12.52 -19.51 3.76
CA SER A 33 13.25 -20.12 2.65
C SER A 33 14.38 -19.21 2.14
N ARG A 34 14.11 -17.92 2.00
CA ARG A 34 15.09 -16.91 1.59
C ARG A 34 16.20 -16.74 2.63
N GLN A 35 15.82 -16.66 3.91
CA GLN A 35 16.75 -16.56 5.02
C GLN A 35 17.70 -17.76 5.08
N THR A 36 17.15 -18.98 5.00
CA THR A 36 17.94 -20.23 5.00
C THR A 36 18.88 -20.30 3.79
N ARG A 37 18.41 -19.89 2.61
CA ARG A 37 19.24 -19.85 1.41
C ARG A 37 20.42 -18.89 1.61
N LYS A 38 20.20 -17.71 2.18
CA LYS A 38 21.24 -16.72 2.42
C LYS A 38 22.27 -17.20 3.44
N GLN A 39 21.82 -17.83 4.52
CA GLN A 39 22.67 -18.46 5.51
C GLN A 39 23.53 -19.58 4.87
N ASN A 40 22.93 -20.44 4.03
CA ASN A 40 23.64 -21.50 3.33
C ASN A 40 24.66 -20.95 2.32
N GLU A 41 24.37 -19.88 1.61
CA GLU A 41 25.33 -19.21 0.72
C GLU A 41 26.54 -18.67 1.52
N THR A 42 26.31 -18.12 2.69
CA THR A 42 27.38 -17.62 3.56
C THR A 42 28.17 -18.79 4.17
N ALA A 43 27.49 -19.87 4.56
CA ALA A 43 28.09 -21.07 5.11
C ALA A 43 29.03 -21.79 4.13
N LYS A 44 28.80 -21.68 2.81
CA LYS A 44 29.71 -22.22 1.78
C LYS A 44 31.13 -21.65 1.84
N LYS A 45 31.34 -20.52 2.50
CA LYS A 45 32.65 -19.92 2.70
C LYS A 45 33.46 -20.60 3.82
N LEU A 46 32.80 -21.39 4.67
CA LEU A 46 33.44 -22.03 5.83
C LEU A 46 34.34 -23.23 5.48
N PRO A 47 33.92 -24.21 4.63
CA PRO A 47 34.70 -25.40 4.34
C PRO A 47 36.12 -25.13 3.81
N PRO A 48 36.37 -24.21 2.86
CA PRO A 48 37.72 -23.96 2.38
C PRO A 48 38.65 -23.40 3.46
N VAL A 49 38.15 -22.59 4.37
CA VAL A 49 38.95 -22.04 5.48
C VAL A 49 39.25 -23.12 6.54
N GLN A 50 38.27 -24.01 6.80
CA GLN A 50 38.47 -25.17 7.69
C GLN A 50 39.50 -26.15 7.13
N GLN A 51 39.53 -26.38 5.80
CA GLN A 51 40.56 -27.19 5.18
C GLN A 51 41.94 -26.56 5.33
N GLN A 52 42.09 -25.27 5.07
CA GLN A 52 43.36 -24.55 5.31
C GLN A 52 43.82 -24.68 6.74
N LEU A 53 42.93 -24.54 7.71
CA LEU A 53 43.23 -24.73 9.11
C LEU A 53 43.69 -26.17 9.44
N ALA A 54 43.06 -27.17 8.80
CA ALA A 54 43.45 -28.58 8.97
C ALA A 54 44.86 -28.83 8.40
N ASP A 55 45.20 -28.24 7.25
CA ASP A 55 46.53 -28.37 6.63
C ASP A 55 47.61 -27.68 7.47
N VAL A 56 47.35 -26.49 8.01
CA VAL A 56 48.28 -25.80 8.91
C VAL A 56 48.50 -26.62 10.21
N LYS A 57 47.40 -27.17 10.77
CA LYS A 57 47.49 -28.05 11.94
C LYS A 57 48.30 -29.32 11.67
N LYS A 58 48.14 -29.89 10.44
CA LYS A 58 48.91 -31.07 10.02
C LYS A 58 50.40 -30.76 9.89
N ARG A 59 50.77 -29.64 9.26
CA ARG A 59 52.15 -29.16 9.14
C ARG A 59 52.81 -28.94 10.51
N LEU A 60 52.08 -28.32 11.45
CA LEU A 60 52.56 -28.13 12.83
C LEU A 60 52.82 -29.44 13.57
N ARG A 61 52.17 -30.57 13.19
CA ARG A 61 52.33 -31.88 13.80
C ARG A 61 53.39 -32.77 13.16
N THR A 62 53.54 -32.68 11.83
CA THR A 62 54.35 -33.63 11.03
C THR A 62 55.77 -33.13 10.73
N THR A 63 55.98 -31.82 10.75
CA THR A 63 57.31 -31.22 10.50
C THR A 63 57.87 -30.77 11.84
N SER A 64 59.17 -31.01 12.10
CA SER A 64 59.90 -30.37 13.18
C SER A 64 60.40 -29.01 12.67
N PRO A 65 59.57 -27.97 12.68
CA PRO A 65 59.88 -26.70 12.04
C PRO A 65 60.90 -25.93 12.88
N ASP A 66 61.75 -25.18 12.20
CA ASP A 66 62.62 -24.20 12.81
C ASP A 66 61.78 -23.19 13.65
N ALA A 67 62.39 -22.57 14.67
CA ALA A 67 61.66 -21.72 15.62
C ALA A 67 60.88 -20.59 14.95
N ASP A 68 61.40 -20.02 13.86
CA ASP A 68 60.76 -18.96 13.10
C ASP A 68 59.56 -19.47 12.24
N GLU A 69 59.70 -20.63 11.61
CA GLU A 69 58.63 -21.27 10.85
C GLU A 69 57.47 -21.70 11.76
N ARG A 70 57.78 -22.20 12.96
CA ARG A 70 56.77 -22.54 13.95
C ARG A 70 55.98 -21.34 14.44
N LYS A 71 56.63 -20.19 14.57
CA LYS A 71 56.00 -18.93 14.96
C LYS A 71 55.08 -18.42 13.86
N GLN A 72 55.51 -18.49 12.58
CA GLN A 72 54.67 -18.13 11.45
C GLN A 72 53.42 -19.00 11.32
N LEU A 73 53.57 -20.34 11.41
CA LEU A 73 52.44 -21.28 11.36
C LEU A 73 51.49 -21.12 12.55
N THR A 74 51.98 -20.70 13.71
CA THR A 74 51.12 -20.41 14.85
C THR A 74 50.29 -19.14 14.63
N THR A 75 50.89 -18.09 14.09
CA THR A 75 50.20 -16.85 13.73
C THR A 75 49.14 -17.09 12.63
N GLU A 76 49.50 -17.89 11.60
CA GLU A 76 48.58 -18.26 10.53
C GLU A 76 47.36 -19.06 11.08
N LYS A 77 47.58 -19.99 12.00
CA LYS A 77 46.54 -20.73 12.70
C LYS A 77 45.59 -19.80 13.45
N GLU A 78 46.10 -18.81 14.18
CA GLU A 78 45.31 -17.85 14.94
C GLU A 78 44.46 -16.99 13.99
N GLN A 79 45.03 -16.49 12.90
CA GLN A 79 44.31 -15.75 11.86
C GLN A 79 43.21 -16.56 11.22
N LEU A 80 43.41 -17.85 10.91
CA LEU A 80 42.40 -18.73 10.37
C LEU A 80 41.26 -19.01 11.37
N LEU A 81 41.57 -19.16 12.68
CA LEU A 81 40.57 -19.31 13.73
C LEU A 81 39.69 -18.04 13.87
N GLU A 82 40.33 -16.87 13.84
CA GLU A 82 39.64 -15.60 13.89
C GLU A 82 38.76 -15.42 12.64
N ARG A 83 39.22 -15.81 11.45
CA ARG A 83 38.46 -15.79 10.22
C ARG A 83 37.27 -16.76 10.23
N ILE A 84 37.41 -17.96 10.81
CA ILE A 84 36.31 -18.90 11.03
C ILE A 84 35.25 -18.29 11.96
N SER A 85 35.68 -17.74 13.10
CA SER A 85 34.74 -17.11 14.05
C SER A 85 33.99 -15.92 13.43
N SER A 86 34.66 -15.13 12.57
CA SER A 86 34.02 -14.03 11.84
C SER A 86 33.01 -14.52 10.81
N ILE A 87 33.32 -15.62 10.10
CA ILE A 87 32.37 -16.24 9.15
C ILE A 87 31.16 -16.83 9.88
N GLU A 88 31.38 -17.52 11.02
CA GLU A 88 30.30 -18.06 11.85
C GLU A 88 29.36 -16.95 12.35
N LYS A 89 29.90 -15.81 12.80
CA LYS A 89 29.10 -14.62 13.13
C LYS A 89 28.32 -14.10 11.91
N GLN A 90 28.97 -14.01 10.74
CA GLN A 90 28.32 -13.60 9.51
C GLN A 90 27.20 -14.54 9.08
N ILE A 91 27.28 -15.85 9.35
CA ILE A 91 26.21 -16.82 9.06
C ILE A 91 24.99 -16.55 9.95
N VAL A 92 25.22 -16.32 11.25
CA VAL A 92 24.13 -16.01 12.20
C VAL A 92 23.49 -14.66 11.89
N GLU A 93 24.27 -13.67 11.51
CA GLU A 93 23.84 -12.31 11.18
C GLU A 93 23.37 -12.18 9.74
N ALA A 94 23.57 -13.20 8.88
CA ALA A 94 23.17 -13.16 7.49
C ALA A 94 21.65 -13.04 7.39
N GLN A 95 21.19 -11.85 7.03
CA GLN A 95 19.78 -11.56 6.78
C GLN A 95 19.53 -11.37 5.28
N ASP A 96 18.42 -11.91 4.78
CA ASP A 96 17.98 -11.57 3.44
C ASP A 96 17.42 -10.14 3.45
N ARG A 97 18.11 -9.26 2.71
CA ARG A 97 17.67 -7.84 2.58
C ARG A 97 16.44 -7.67 1.70
N ALA A 98 16.07 -8.68 0.90
CA ALA A 98 14.95 -8.58 -0.01
C ALA A 98 13.60 -8.92 0.65
N VAL A 99 13.58 -9.93 1.55
CA VAL A 99 12.35 -10.35 2.24
C VAL A 99 12.63 -10.40 3.74
N PRO A 100 12.16 -9.41 4.50
CA PRO A 100 12.40 -9.33 5.94
C PRO A 100 11.64 -10.40 6.71
N THR A 101 12.19 -10.82 7.84
CA THR A 101 11.51 -11.71 8.79
C THR A 101 10.57 -10.91 9.70
N TRP A 102 9.63 -11.59 10.37
CA TRP A 102 8.74 -10.94 11.35
C TRP A 102 9.50 -10.21 12.46
N LYS A 103 10.66 -10.77 12.88
CA LYS A 103 11.54 -10.13 13.87
C LYS A 103 12.08 -8.78 13.36
N THR A 104 12.55 -8.74 12.11
CA THR A 104 13.09 -7.51 11.51
C THR A 104 11.98 -6.48 11.25
N LEU A 105 10.77 -6.91 10.92
CA LEU A 105 9.61 -6.02 10.82
C LEU A 105 9.25 -5.40 12.17
N GLY A 106 9.30 -6.17 13.26
CA GLY A 106 9.09 -5.66 14.62
C GLY A 106 10.12 -4.62 15.04
N ILE A 107 11.40 -4.84 14.71
CA ILE A 107 12.48 -3.87 14.94
C ILE A 107 12.25 -2.60 14.11
N ALA A 108 11.88 -2.76 12.83
CA ALA A 108 11.58 -1.64 11.94
C ALA A 108 10.42 -0.79 12.46
N LEU A 109 9.37 -1.42 13.03
CA LEU A 109 8.26 -0.69 13.64
C LEU A 109 8.73 0.18 14.81
N GLY A 110 9.55 -0.35 15.71
CA GLY A 110 10.13 0.42 16.80
C GLY A 110 10.98 1.59 16.31
N TYR A 111 11.78 1.36 15.27
CA TYR A 111 12.63 2.38 14.65
C TYR A 111 11.83 3.52 14.02
N VAL A 112 10.75 3.22 13.32
CA VAL A 112 9.91 4.24 12.66
C VAL A 112 8.97 4.92 13.67
N TRP A 113 8.55 4.22 14.72
CA TRP A 113 7.72 4.79 15.77
C TRP A 113 8.44 5.87 16.56
N LYS A 114 9.70 5.62 16.95
CA LYS A 114 10.52 6.59 17.66
C LYS A 114 11.95 6.52 17.14
N HIS A 115 12.37 7.56 16.47
CA HIS A 115 13.72 7.74 15.98
C HIS A 115 14.41 8.89 16.70
N ASP A 116 15.64 8.68 17.13
CA ASP A 116 16.45 9.75 17.70
C ASP A 116 16.99 10.62 16.55
N GLY A 117 16.43 11.81 16.40
CA GLY A 117 16.84 12.77 15.39
C GLY A 117 18.27 13.28 15.63
N LEU A 118 18.87 13.83 14.57
CA LEU A 118 20.23 14.40 14.59
C LEU A 118 20.45 15.44 15.71
N ASN A 119 19.37 16.06 16.20
CA ASN A 119 19.41 17.09 17.27
C ASN A 119 19.03 16.52 18.65
N GLY A 120 19.05 15.20 18.84
CA GLY A 120 18.68 14.57 20.12
C GLY A 120 17.20 14.68 20.49
N LYS A 121 16.34 15.21 19.60
CA LYS A 121 14.90 15.23 19.81
C LYS A 121 14.25 13.99 19.17
N PRO A 122 13.33 13.31 19.87
CA PRO A 122 12.63 12.18 19.29
C PRO A 122 11.77 12.62 18.10
N GLN A 123 11.89 11.93 16.98
CA GLN A 123 11.06 12.10 15.80
C GLN A 123 10.11 10.91 15.68
N TYR A 124 8.85 11.16 15.36
CA TYR A 124 7.79 10.16 15.21
C TYR A 124 7.40 10.05 13.73
N TRP A 125 8.29 9.48 12.93
CA TRP A 125 8.10 9.42 11.47
C TRP A 125 6.79 8.79 11.05
N LEU A 126 6.37 7.72 11.72
CA LEU A 126 5.10 7.07 11.40
C LEU A 126 3.90 8.02 11.56
N TRP A 127 3.93 8.85 12.60
CA TRP A 127 2.86 9.80 12.86
C TRP A 127 2.84 10.94 11.84
N GLU A 128 4.00 11.53 11.57
CA GLU A 128 4.19 12.59 10.58
C GLU A 128 3.77 12.12 9.18
N ASP A 129 4.27 10.95 8.74
CA ASP A 129 3.93 10.37 7.45
C ASP A 129 2.45 10.01 7.35
N THR A 130 1.83 9.51 8.43
CA THR A 130 0.40 9.17 8.45
C THR A 130 -0.46 10.41 8.30
N ILE A 131 -0.15 11.48 9.00
CA ILE A 131 -0.89 12.75 8.87
C ILE A 131 -0.73 13.32 7.47
N ALA A 132 0.50 13.37 6.94
CA ALA A 132 0.78 13.92 5.62
C ALA A 132 0.02 13.16 4.52
N THR A 133 0.15 11.84 4.48
CA THR A 133 -0.52 11.00 3.47
C THR A 133 -2.04 11.03 3.63
N SER A 134 -2.56 10.93 4.88
CA SER A 134 -4.01 10.92 5.11
C SER A 134 -4.66 12.25 4.79
N SER A 135 -4.03 13.38 5.13
CA SER A 135 -4.58 14.71 4.82
C SER A 135 -4.67 14.96 3.31
N ARG A 136 -3.62 14.59 2.55
CA ARG A 136 -3.60 14.67 1.08
C ARG A 136 -4.67 13.77 0.45
N LEU A 137 -4.78 12.52 0.92
CA LEU A 137 -5.76 11.56 0.43
C LEU A 137 -7.18 12.02 0.66
N LEU A 138 -7.50 12.41 1.91
CA LEU A 138 -8.86 12.83 2.27
C LEU A 138 -9.27 14.11 1.56
N ALA A 139 -8.39 15.10 1.46
CA ALA A 139 -8.67 16.34 0.74
C ALA A 139 -8.89 16.07 -0.75
N GLY A 140 -8.01 15.29 -1.40
CA GLY A 140 -8.14 14.95 -2.82
C GLY A 140 -9.39 14.14 -3.12
N LEU A 141 -9.71 13.14 -2.28
CA LEU A 141 -10.95 12.38 -2.40
C LEU A 141 -12.18 13.25 -2.15
N ALA A 142 -12.17 14.14 -1.16
CA ALA A 142 -13.31 15.02 -0.87
C ALA A 142 -13.65 15.89 -2.09
N VAL A 143 -12.65 16.53 -2.68
CA VAL A 143 -12.83 17.35 -3.90
C VAL A 143 -13.26 16.49 -5.08
N GLY A 144 -12.58 15.38 -5.36
CA GLY A 144 -12.89 14.49 -6.48
C GLY A 144 -14.28 13.87 -6.37
N VAL A 145 -14.67 13.40 -5.19
CA VAL A 145 -15.99 12.82 -4.92
C VAL A 145 -17.10 13.89 -5.06
N ALA A 146 -16.91 15.09 -4.48
CA ALA A 146 -17.89 16.16 -4.58
C ALA A 146 -18.15 16.56 -6.04
N LEU A 147 -17.10 16.77 -6.82
CA LEU A 147 -17.22 17.09 -8.26
C LEU A 147 -17.86 15.93 -9.04
N SER A 148 -17.50 14.69 -8.72
CA SER A 148 -18.05 13.50 -9.37
C SER A 148 -19.55 13.31 -9.08
N ILE A 149 -19.99 13.60 -7.86
CA ILE A 149 -21.42 13.56 -7.49
C ILE A 149 -22.19 14.60 -8.30
N ILE A 150 -21.71 15.85 -8.29
CA ILE A 150 -22.36 16.93 -9.02
C ILE A 150 -22.49 16.58 -10.52
N LEU A 151 -21.37 16.26 -11.17
CA LEU A 151 -21.37 15.95 -12.60
C LEU A 151 -22.15 14.67 -12.93
N GLY A 152 -21.95 13.61 -12.17
CA GLY A 152 -22.59 12.31 -12.42
C GLY A 152 -24.11 12.36 -12.25
N VAL A 153 -24.61 13.03 -11.21
CA VAL A 153 -26.03 13.23 -10.99
C VAL A 153 -26.65 14.14 -12.07
N MET A 154 -25.94 15.23 -12.41
CA MET A 154 -26.44 16.15 -13.47
C MET A 154 -26.48 15.48 -14.85
N MET A 155 -25.46 14.66 -15.20
CA MET A 155 -25.50 13.86 -16.43
C MET A 155 -26.61 12.81 -16.40
N GLY A 156 -26.90 12.22 -15.24
CA GLY A 156 -28.00 11.28 -15.08
C GLY A 156 -29.37 11.91 -15.21
N ALA A 157 -29.54 13.16 -14.76
CA ALA A 157 -30.79 13.88 -14.78
C ALA A 157 -31.07 14.59 -16.11
N TYR A 158 -30.05 15.12 -16.80
CA TYR A 158 -30.19 15.97 -17.98
C TYR A 158 -29.41 15.43 -19.19
N SER A 159 -30.13 15.04 -20.25
CA SER A 159 -29.56 14.55 -21.51
C SER A 159 -28.58 15.54 -22.18
N PRO A 160 -28.80 16.88 -22.17
CA PRO A 160 -27.82 17.81 -22.72
C PRO A 160 -26.50 17.83 -21.95
N VAL A 161 -26.54 17.70 -20.61
CA VAL A 161 -25.36 17.63 -19.77
C VAL A 161 -24.58 16.32 -20.01
N GLU A 162 -25.32 15.22 -20.17
CA GLU A 162 -24.77 13.92 -20.56
C GLU A 162 -24.04 14.03 -21.91
N ALA A 163 -24.72 14.53 -22.95
CA ALA A 163 -24.18 14.63 -24.30
C ALA A 163 -22.90 15.50 -24.35
N PHE A 164 -22.81 16.52 -23.49
CA PHE A 164 -21.65 17.42 -23.43
C PHE A 164 -20.48 16.83 -22.68
N PHE A 165 -20.69 16.27 -21.45
CA PHE A 165 -19.59 15.85 -20.57
C PHE A 165 -19.18 14.41 -20.81
N LEU A 166 -20.05 13.48 -21.17
CA LEU A 166 -19.78 12.06 -21.26
C LEU A 166 -18.63 11.73 -22.22
N PRO A 167 -18.51 12.30 -23.43
CA PRO A 167 -17.39 12.02 -24.32
C PRO A 167 -16.05 12.47 -23.74
N SER A 168 -16.01 13.67 -23.15
CA SER A 168 -14.80 14.23 -22.52
C SER A 168 -14.34 13.42 -21.32
N LEU A 169 -15.26 13.05 -20.42
CA LEU A 169 -14.94 12.21 -19.26
C LEU A 169 -14.52 10.80 -19.69
N SER A 170 -15.14 10.25 -20.75
CA SER A 170 -14.76 8.95 -21.29
C SER A 170 -13.35 8.94 -21.88
N PHE A 171 -12.96 10.03 -22.52
CA PHE A 171 -11.57 10.23 -22.98
C PHE A 171 -10.60 10.34 -21.81
N LEU A 172 -10.87 11.23 -20.83
CA LEU A 172 -10.03 11.44 -19.67
C LEU A 172 -9.85 10.17 -18.82
N ALA A 173 -10.89 9.36 -18.68
CA ALA A 173 -10.83 8.08 -17.97
C ALA A 173 -9.88 7.04 -18.61
N LYS A 174 -9.48 7.23 -19.87
CA LYS A 174 -8.51 6.35 -20.55
C LYS A 174 -7.06 6.80 -20.38
N ILE A 175 -6.84 8.03 -19.92
CA ILE A 175 -5.49 8.53 -19.64
C ILE A 175 -5.07 8.02 -18.27
N PRO A 176 -3.95 7.27 -18.17
CA PRO A 176 -3.44 6.85 -16.88
C PRO A 176 -3.06 8.07 -16.03
N PRO A 177 -3.68 8.30 -14.86
CA PRO A 177 -3.40 9.51 -14.09
C PRO A 177 -1.93 9.60 -13.62
N THR A 178 -1.27 8.44 -13.43
CA THR A 178 0.16 8.39 -13.11
C THR A 178 1.06 8.93 -14.24
N ALA A 179 0.65 8.80 -15.50
CA ALA A 179 1.37 9.38 -16.62
C ALA A 179 1.30 10.92 -16.65
N MET A 180 0.27 11.49 -16.02
CA MET A 180 0.08 12.94 -15.93
C MET A 180 0.84 13.61 -14.77
N LEU A 181 1.54 12.84 -13.92
CA LEU A 181 2.28 13.39 -12.77
C LEU A 181 3.17 14.56 -13.16
N ALA A 182 3.97 14.40 -14.24
CA ALA A 182 4.86 15.47 -14.71
C ALA A 182 4.10 16.74 -15.13
N VAL A 183 2.89 16.57 -15.70
CA VAL A 183 2.03 17.69 -16.10
C VAL A 183 1.52 18.43 -14.86
N PHE A 184 1.07 17.71 -13.83
CA PHE A 184 0.63 18.31 -12.58
C PHE A 184 1.76 19.06 -11.86
N PHE A 185 2.99 18.53 -11.86
CA PHE A 185 4.14 19.22 -11.29
C PHE A 185 4.43 20.56 -11.97
N VAL A 186 4.28 20.63 -13.29
CA VAL A 186 4.51 21.86 -14.04
C VAL A 186 3.36 22.87 -13.87
N LEU A 187 2.10 22.38 -13.85
CA LEU A 187 0.93 23.26 -13.81
C LEU A 187 0.58 23.77 -12.40
N VAL A 188 0.70 22.90 -11.39
CA VAL A 188 0.22 23.17 -10.02
C VAL A 188 1.37 23.37 -9.04
N GLY A 189 2.57 22.89 -9.38
CA GLY A 189 3.73 22.88 -8.49
C GLY A 189 3.86 21.55 -7.74
N THR A 190 4.57 21.57 -6.59
CA THR A 190 4.91 20.37 -5.82
C THR A 190 4.33 20.35 -4.41
N GLU A 191 3.51 21.36 -4.10
CA GLU A 191 2.91 21.56 -2.78
C GLU A 191 1.63 20.71 -2.57
N PHE A 192 0.95 20.93 -1.45
CA PHE A 192 -0.24 20.20 -1.05
C PHE A 192 -1.35 20.18 -2.14
N ASP A 193 -1.56 21.30 -2.81
CA ASP A 193 -2.61 21.45 -3.85
C ASP A 193 -2.41 20.52 -5.05
N MET A 194 -1.17 20.18 -5.36
CA MET A 194 -0.85 19.25 -6.43
C MET A 194 -1.41 17.85 -6.14
N TYR A 195 -1.23 17.35 -4.91
CA TYR A 195 -1.76 16.02 -4.52
C TYR A 195 -3.28 16.01 -4.57
N VAL A 196 -3.91 17.08 -4.06
CA VAL A 196 -5.37 17.24 -4.08
C VAL A 196 -5.91 17.24 -5.51
N THR A 197 -5.33 18.08 -6.38
CA THR A 197 -5.75 18.21 -7.78
C THR A 197 -5.56 16.91 -8.55
N MET A 198 -4.44 16.24 -8.34
CA MET A 198 -4.13 14.97 -9.01
C MET A 198 -5.08 13.84 -8.59
N ILE A 199 -5.36 13.69 -7.29
CA ILE A 199 -6.32 12.68 -6.81
C ILE A 199 -7.71 13.01 -7.31
N ALA A 200 -8.12 14.27 -7.24
CA ALA A 200 -9.43 14.71 -7.76
C ALA A 200 -9.56 14.42 -9.27
N PHE A 201 -8.55 14.76 -10.06
CA PHE A 201 -8.52 14.46 -11.48
C PHE A 201 -8.57 12.96 -11.79
N GLY A 202 -7.79 12.15 -11.03
CA GLY A 202 -7.76 10.69 -11.22
C GLY A 202 -9.05 9.99 -10.87
N THR A 203 -9.81 10.52 -9.90
CA THR A 203 -11.07 9.92 -9.43
C THR A 203 -12.29 10.43 -10.20
N LEU A 204 -12.30 11.69 -10.60
CA LEU A 204 -13.47 12.37 -11.20
C LEU A 204 -14.04 11.67 -12.45
N PRO A 205 -13.27 11.32 -13.49
CA PRO A 205 -13.84 10.78 -14.72
C PRO A 205 -14.52 9.42 -14.51
N THR A 206 -13.89 8.54 -13.75
CA THR A 206 -14.40 7.18 -13.51
C THR A 206 -15.57 7.17 -12.54
N LEU A 207 -15.49 7.95 -11.48
CA LEU A 207 -16.54 8.04 -10.46
C LEU A 207 -17.78 8.76 -11.00
N ALA A 208 -17.62 9.87 -11.72
CA ALA A 208 -18.74 10.57 -12.34
C ALA A 208 -19.51 9.69 -13.34
N GLN A 209 -18.80 8.90 -14.15
CA GLN A 209 -19.44 7.93 -15.04
C GLN A 209 -20.17 6.82 -14.29
N SER A 210 -19.61 6.32 -13.18
CA SER A 210 -20.25 5.31 -12.34
C SER A 210 -21.55 5.85 -11.72
N ILE A 211 -21.52 7.08 -11.21
CA ILE A 211 -22.71 7.76 -10.64
C ILE A 211 -23.76 8.01 -11.71
N TYR A 212 -23.34 8.51 -12.88
CA TYR A 212 -24.22 8.69 -14.02
C TYR A 212 -24.93 7.38 -14.42
N GLN A 213 -24.20 6.28 -14.53
CA GLN A 213 -24.77 4.98 -14.87
C GLN A 213 -25.77 4.51 -13.81
N SER A 214 -25.47 4.71 -12.52
CA SER A 214 -26.41 4.40 -11.44
C SER A 214 -27.67 5.25 -11.53
N ALA A 215 -27.55 6.54 -11.81
CA ALA A 215 -28.70 7.41 -11.97
C ALA A 215 -29.63 6.99 -13.15
N LYS A 216 -29.04 6.50 -14.22
CA LYS A 216 -29.81 6.01 -15.39
C LYS A 216 -30.46 4.64 -15.20
N LYS A 217 -29.79 3.73 -14.46
CA LYS A 217 -30.22 2.33 -14.35
C LYS A 217 -31.05 2.04 -13.11
N ASP A 218 -30.70 2.67 -11.99
CA ASP A 218 -31.26 2.32 -10.68
C ASP A 218 -32.43 3.24 -10.27
N VAL A 219 -32.71 4.31 -11.06
CA VAL A 219 -33.88 5.18 -10.86
C VAL A 219 -34.93 4.86 -11.89
N PRO A 220 -36.02 4.18 -11.51
CA PRO A 220 -37.09 3.85 -12.48
C PRO A 220 -37.84 5.11 -12.90
N GLU A 221 -38.18 5.22 -14.20
CA GLU A 221 -38.93 6.35 -14.74
C GLU A 221 -40.27 6.58 -14.02
N SER A 222 -40.93 5.50 -13.59
CA SER A 222 -42.16 5.58 -12.81
C SER A 222 -42.01 6.37 -11.52
N LEU A 223 -40.84 6.37 -10.89
CA LEU A 223 -40.53 7.15 -9.69
C LEU A 223 -40.41 8.65 -10.03
N VAL A 224 -39.79 8.96 -11.17
CA VAL A 224 -39.66 10.33 -11.69
C VAL A 224 -41.05 10.91 -12.03
N PHE A 225 -41.88 10.15 -12.73
CA PHE A 225 -43.26 10.58 -13.05
C PHE A 225 -44.14 10.80 -11.81
N LYS A 226 -44.04 9.89 -10.82
CA LYS A 226 -44.76 10.06 -9.55
C LYS A 226 -44.34 11.34 -8.81
N ALA A 227 -43.06 11.66 -8.79
CA ALA A 227 -42.56 12.88 -8.17
C ALA A 227 -43.14 14.14 -8.87
N TYR A 228 -43.15 14.15 -10.19
CA TYR A 228 -43.75 15.26 -10.93
C TYR A 228 -45.27 15.38 -10.71
N THR A 229 -46.01 14.27 -10.66
CA THR A 229 -47.46 14.31 -10.37
C THR A 229 -47.75 14.81 -8.94
N LEU A 230 -46.81 14.68 -8.04
CA LEU A 230 -46.89 15.25 -6.67
C LEU A 230 -46.41 16.70 -6.60
N GLY A 231 -46.04 17.32 -7.74
CA GLY A 231 -45.64 18.71 -7.80
C GLY A 231 -44.19 19.00 -7.48
N ALA A 232 -43.32 17.98 -7.49
CA ALA A 232 -41.89 18.18 -7.22
C ALA A 232 -41.23 19.07 -8.28
N SER A 233 -40.46 20.05 -7.81
CA SER A 233 -39.59 20.87 -8.68
C SER A 233 -38.43 20.04 -9.23
N HIS A 234 -37.75 20.52 -10.28
CA HIS A 234 -36.56 19.86 -10.83
C HIS A 234 -35.44 19.65 -9.77
N GLY A 235 -35.20 20.63 -8.90
CA GLY A 235 -34.20 20.53 -7.86
C GLY A 235 -34.58 19.48 -6.81
N GLU A 236 -35.84 19.43 -6.38
CA GLU A 236 -36.33 18.41 -5.45
C GLU A 236 -36.27 17.01 -6.04
N LEU A 237 -36.60 16.86 -7.32
CA LEU A 237 -36.46 15.59 -8.02
C LEU A 237 -35.01 15.09 -8.02
N ILE A 238 -34.06 15.97 -8.35
CA ILE A 238 -32.64 15.59 -8.42
C ILE A 238 -32.10 15.18 -7.04
N TRP A 239 -32.26 16.03 -6.01
CA TRP A 239 -31.63 15.82 -4.72
C TRP A 239 -32.42 14.91 -3.78
N ASN A 240 -33.75 14.96 -3.83
CA ASN A 240 -34.57 14.17 -2.90
C ASN A 240 -34.98 12.81 -3.48
N VAL A 241 -35.02 12.66 -4.79
CA VAL A 241 -35.45 11.42 -5.45
C VAL A 241 -34.23 10.71 -6.05
N ILE A 242 -33.61 11.31 -7.09
CA ILE A 242 -32.54 10.66 -7.84
C ILE A 242 -31.34 10.39 -6.92
N PHE A 243 -30.79 11.41 -6.30
CA PHE A 243 -29.60 11.28 -5.48
C PHE A 243 -29.80 10.35 -4.26
N LYS A 244 -30.91 10.45 -3.55
CA LYS A 244 -31.19 9.57 -2.42
C LYS A 244 -31.34 8.11 -2.84
N GLN A 245 -31.95 7.87 -4.00
CA GLN A 245 -32.11 6.51 -4.54
C GLN A 245 -30.76 5.85 -4.87
N ILE A 246 -29.82 6.62 -5.43
CA ILE A 246 -28.51 6.10 -5.85
C ILE A 246 -27.44 6.20 -4.76
N LEU A 247 -27.70 6.89 -3.65
CA LEU A 247 -26.72 7.15 -2.58
C LEU A 247 -25.96 5.91 -2.12
N PRO A 248 -26.59 4.74 -1.89
CA PRO A 248 -25.85 3.52 -1.51
C PRO A 248 -24.82 3.13 -2.59
N ARG A 249 -25.19 3.23 -3.87
CA ARG A 249 -24.31 2.93 -5.01
C ARG A 249 -23.17 3.94 -5.14
N VAL A 250 -23.44 5.21 -4.84
CA VAL A 250 -22.41 6.26 -4.80
C VAL A 250 -21.35 5.92 -3.74
N ILE A 251 -21.77 5.54 -2.54
CA ILE A 251 -20.85 5.17 -1.48
C ILE A 251 -20.01 3.94 -1.88
N ASP A 252 -20.64 2.93 -2.49
CA ASP A 252 -19.91 1.75 -3.00
C ASP A 252 -18.93 2.10 -4.11
N ALA A 253 -19.29 3.01 -5.02
CA ALA A 253 -18.40 3.50 -6.06
C ALA A 253 -17.20 4.28 -5.48
N VAL A 254 -17.42 5.11 -4.44
CA VAL A 254 -16.34 5.81 -3.73
C VAL A 254 -15.38 4.82 -3.07
N ARG A 255 -15.90 3.76 -2.45
CA ARG A 255 -15.04 2.70 -1.86
C ARG A 255 -14.09 2.08 -2.87
N LEU A 256 -14.57 1.83 -4.09
CA LEU A 256 -13.75 1.29 -5.17
C LEU A 256 -12.68 2.27 -5.68
N GLN A 257 -12.82 3.57 -5.42
CA GLN A 257 -11.82 4.58 -5.79
C GLN A 257 -10.67 4.71 -4.79
N ILE A 258 -10.79 4.19 -3.57
CA ILE A 258 -9.75 4.31 -2.53
C ILE A 258 -8.42 3.70 -3.00
N GLY A 259 -8.44 2.48 -3.53
CA GLY A 259 -7.24 1.81 -4.03
C GLY A 259 -6.52 2.62 -5.12
N PRO A 260 -7.18 2.96 -6.24
CA PRO A 260 -6.61 3.82 -7.26
C PRO A 260 -6.09 5.17 -6.74
N ALA A 261 -6.83 5.84 -5.85
CA ALA A 261 -6.40 7.10 -5.26
C ALA A 261 -5.13 6.96 -4.41
N MET A 262 -5.02 5.87 -3.63
CA MET A 262 -3.81 5.57 -2.85
C MET A 262 -2.61 5.29 -3.78
N VAL A 263 -2.79 4.58 -4.88
CA VAL A 263 -1.72 4.34 -5.86
C VAL A 263 -1.19 5.66 -6.43
N LEU A 264 -2.10 6.57 -6.81
CA LEU A 264 -1.74 7.90 -7.32
C LEU A 264 -0.96 8.71 -6.28
N LEU A 265 -1.48 8.78 -5.06
CA LEU A 265 -0.87 9.52 -3.97
C LEU A 265 0.54 9.00 -3.65
N VAL A 266 0.67 7.69 -3.46
CA VAL A 266 1.97 7.07 -3.16
C VAL A 266 2.97 7.29 -4.31
N ALA A 267 2.53 7.23 -5.57
CA ALA A 267 3.38 7.50 -6.72
C ALA A 267 3.87 8.96 -6.74
N ALA A 268 2.99 9.92 -6.43
CA ALA A 268 3.37 11.33 -6.35
C ALA A 268 4.29 11.62 -5.17
N GLU A 269 3.99 11.08 -3.99
CA GLU A 269 4.86 11.19 -2.81
C GLU A 269 6.23 10.56 -3.05
N TRP A 270 6.28 9.44 -3.76
CA TRP A 270 7.54 8.81 -4.15
C TRP A 270 8.42 9.74 -4.99
N MET A 271 7.82 10.55 -5.87
CA MET A 271 8.60 11.40 -6.78
C MET A 271 9.11 12.70 -6.12
N VAL A 272 8.27 13.41 -5.39
CA VAL A 272 8.58 14.80 -4.97
C VAL A 272 8.41 15.09 -3.49
N ALA A 273 7.69 14.26 -2.72
CA ALA A 273 7.43 14.57 -1.32
C ALA A 273 8.71 14.57 -0.45
N GLY A 274 8.69 15.36 0.63
CA GLY A 274 9.66 15.33 1.72
C GLY A 274 9.19 14.54 2.94
N GLU A 275 7.90 14.13 2.98
CA GLU A 275 7.24 13.38 4.02
C GLU A 275 6.08 12.58 3.45
N GLY A 276 5.60 11.59 4.17
CA GLY A 276 4.51 10.71 3.74
C GLY A 276 4.98 9.30 3.39
N PHE A 277 4.03 8.39 3.21
CA PHE A 277 4.32 6.98 3.00
C PHE A 277 5.11 6.73 1.72
N GLY A 278 4.78 7.40 0.61
CA GLY A 278 5.51 7.26 -0.65
C GLY A 278 6.95 7.77 -0.56
N TYR A 279 7.18 8.89 0.12
CA TYR A 279 8.52 9.39 0.42
C TYR A 279 9.33 8.38 1.23
N ARG A 280 8.74 7.85 2.29
CA ARG A 280 9.42 6.90 3.17
C ARG A 280 9.77 5.60 2.46
N LEU A 281 8.85 5.10 1.63
CA LEU A 281 9.10 3.94 0.76
C LEU A 281 10.30 4.18 -0.15
N ARG A 282 10.39 5.34 -0.82
CA ARG A 282 11.54 5.71 -1.66
C ARG A 282 12.83 5.74 -0.87
N LEU A 283 12.84 6.42 0.27
CA LEU A 283 14.02 6.63 1.09
C LEU A 283 14.65 5.29 1.54
N PHE A 284 13.81 4.38 2.05
CA PHE A 284 14.29 3.09 2.55
C PHE A 284 14.55 2.08 1.44
N TYR A 285 13.84 2.17 0.30
CA TYR A 285 14.18 1.43 -0.91
C TYR A 285 15.61 1.79 -1.40
N GLN A 286 15.95 3.08 -1.46
CA GLN A 286 17.28 3.53 -1.85
C GLN A 286 18.37 3.09 -0.86
N ARG A 287 18.05 2.97 0.42
CA ARG A 287 18.94 2.44 1.47
C ARG A 287 19.01 0.91 1.50
N THR A 288 18.28 0.22 0.63
CA THR A 288 18.15 -1.24 0.61
C THR A 288 17.64 -1.85 1.93
N ASP A 289 16.94 -1.07 2.74
CA ASP A 289 16.29 -1.54 3.97
C ASP A 289 14.82 -1.89 3.68
N MET A 290 14.62 -3.09 3.20
CA MET A 290 13.29 -3.59 2.87
C MET A 290 12.40 -3.83 4.09
N SER A 291 12.95 -3.90 5.30
CA SER A 291 12.13 -4.10 6.51
C SER A 291 11.15 -2.94 6.72
N VAL A 292 11.62 -1.71 6.55
CA VAL A 292 10.78 -0.52 6.63
C VAL A 292 9.83 -0.41 5.44
N VAL A 293 10.30 -0.75 4.23
CA VAL A 293 9.45 -0.76 3.02
C VAL A 293 8.25 -1.69 3.19
N TYR A 294 8.47 -2.95 3.59
CA TYR A 294 7.37 -3.89 3.81
C TYR A 294 6.44 -3.45 4.95
N LEU A 295 6.98 -2.85 6.01
CA LEU A 295 6.18 -2.29 7.09
C LEU A 295 5.20 -1.22 6.57
N TYR A 296 5.69 -0.25 5.80
CA TYR A 296 4.84 0.79 5.21
C TYR A 296 3.80 0.24 4.22
N LEU A 297 4.14 -0.80 3.45
CA LEU A 297 3.17 -1.48 2.58
C LEU A 297 2.06 -2.16 3.39
N ILE A 298 2.39 -2.81 4.50
CA ILE A 298 1.39 -3.41 5.41
C ILE A 298 0.50 -2.31 6.01
N LEU A 299 1.07 -1.20 6.44
CA LEU A 299 0.32 -0.07 6.99
C LEU A 299 -0.60 0.59 5.95
N LEU A 300 -0.14 0.74 4.70
CA LEU A 300 -0.97 1.20 3.59
C LEU A 300 -2.17 0.27 3.35
N GLY A 301 -1.94 -1.04 3.30
CA GLY A 301 -3.01 -2.03 3.16
C GLY A 301 -4.00 -1.96 4.32
N ALA A 302 -3.51 -1.84 5.56
CA ALA A 302 -4.35 -1.69 6.75
C ALA A 302 -5.17 -0.40 6.71
N ALA A 303 -4.56 0.72 6.32
CA ALA A 303 -5.25 2.00 6.17
C ALA A 303 -6.37 1.93 5.11
N GLY A 304 -6.09 1.31 3.95
CA GLY A 304 -7.10 1.08 2.91
C GLY A 304 -8.29 0.25 3.41
N LEU A 305 -8.02 -0.83 4.14
CA LEU A 305 -9.05 -1.66 4.76
C LEU A 305 -9.87 -0.88 5.80
N LEU A 306 -9.22 -0.07 6.65
CA LEU A 306 -9.92 0.75 7.64
C LEU A 306 -10.87 1.75 6.97
N ILE A 307 -10.45 2.42 5.92
CA ILE A 307 -11.29 3.34 5.14
C ILE A 307 -12.47 2.58 4.50
N ASP A 308 -12.21 1.40 3.92
CA ASP A 308 -13.25 0.58 3.32
C ASP A 308 -14.31 0.14 4.34
N TYR A 309 -13.89 -0.33 5.52
CA TYR A 309 -14.81 -0.68 6.61
C TYR A 309 -15.57 0.55 7.13
N ALA A 310 -14.91 1.69 7.28
CA ALA A 310 -15.55 2.94 7.70
C ALA A 310 -16.63 3.38 6.72
N LEU A 311 -16.38 3.35 5.40
CA LEU A 311 -17.37 3.67 4.39
C LEU A 311 -18.51 2.65 4.33
N THR A 312 -18.23 1.36 4.56
CA THR A 312 -19.28 0.33 4.65
C THR A 312 -20.20 0.60 5.85
N TRP A 313 -19.62 0.93 6.99
CA TRP A 313 -20.37 1.29 8.17
C TRP A 313 -21.21 2.57 7.95
N PHE A 314 -20.60 3.59 7.34
CA PHE A 314 -21.26 4.84 6.97
C PHE A 314 -22.43 4.62 6.00
N ARG A 315 -22.27 3.72 5.01
CA ARG A 315 -23.37 3.32 4.11
C ARG A 315 -24.54 2.73 4.88
N ARG A 316 -24.28 1.81 5.82
CA ARG A 316 -25.35 1.19 6.65
C ARG A 316 -26.09 2.22 7.51
N LEU A 317 -25.37 3.22 7.99
CA LEU A 317 -25.92 4.29 8.82
C LEU A 317 -26.81 5.23 7.98
N LEU A 318 -26.36 5.63 6.80
CA LEU A 318 -27.07 6.58 5.95
C LEU A 318 -28.18 5.95 5.12
N CYS A 319 -28.07 4.67 4.78
CA CYS A 319 -28.97 3.99 3.86
C CYS A 319 -29.56 2.70 4.50
N PRO A 320 -30.32 2.80 5.61
CA PRO A 320 -30.89 1.63 6.28
C PRO A 320 -31.93 0.89 5.42
N TRP A 321 -32.48 1.54 4.40
CA TRP A 321 -33.44 0.96 3.47
C TRP A 321 -32.80 0.11 2.37
N PHE A 322 -31.49 0.17 2.21
CA PHE A 322 -30.77 -0.60 1.20
C PHE A 322 -30.30 -1.92 1.85
N GLY A 323 -31.10 -2.98 1.69
CA GLY A 323 -30.78 -4.33 2.17
C GLY A 323 -29.56 -4.92 1.44
N GLU A 324 -28.74 -5.70 2.18
CA GLU A 324 -27.65 -6.52 1.64
C GLU A 324 -28.19 -7.70 0.85
#